data_e0b74fce4cff877251ffb1d9bc4b968e
#
_entry.id   e0b74fce4cff877251ffb1d9bc4b968e
#
_cell.length_a   1.000
_cell.length_b   1.000
_cell.length_c   1.000
_cell.angle_alpha   90.00
_cell.angle_beta   90.00
_cell.angle_gamma   90.00
#
_symmetry.space_group_name_H-M   'P 1'
#
loop_
_entity.id
_entity.type
_entity.pdbx_description
1 polymer ?
#
loop_
_entity_poly.entity_id
_entity_poly.type
_entity_poly.pdbx_seq_one_letter_code
_entity_poly.pdbx_strand_id
1 'polypeptide(L)'
;VVYSGSLIPEPILKLCKKGKIYDAAKLVREEIFDLLYKNAKKDKLVVRLHDGDPAIYGAIREQIDNLEKKGIESTVVPGVTSFLASAAALGTQLTLPGVTQTMIITRAESRTKVPKREQISELAKHQATLIFYLSVHLLTKISKEAIAGGYKKTTPVAVVYRASRKDQKIVLGTLTDIAEKVKAEKITMTAIVIVGDVIKPKSYEYSKLYDKTFSHGFRKAKVK
;
A
#
# COMPACT_ATOMS: atom_id res chain seq x y z
N VAL A 1 2.01 11.58 21.22
CA VAL A 1 1.91 11.06 19.85
C VAL A 1 3.24 11.25 19.13
N VAL A 2 3.77 10.18 18.51
CA VAL A 2 4.93 10.24 17.62
C VAL A 2 4.45 9.84 16.23
N TYR A 3 4.52 10.72 15.25
CA TYR A 3 3.89 10.50 13.94
C TYR A 3 4.89 10.47 12.77
N SER A 4 4.49 9.87 11.66
CA SER A 4 5.32 9.61 10.47
C SER A 4 5.44 10.81 9.52
N GLY A 5 5.75 11.99 10.06
CA GLY A 5 6.06 13.18 9.28
C GLY A 5 4.93 13.62 8.33
N SER A 6 5.30 14.05 7.13
CA SER A 6 4.37 14.60 6.11
C SER A 6 3.32 13.59 5.60
N LEU A 7 3.47 12.32 5.94
CA LEU A 7 2.48 11.27 5.60
C LEU A 7 1.21 11.40 6.44
N ILE A 8 1.26 12.06 7.61
CA ILE A 8 0.10 12.29 8.46
C ILE A 8 -0.44 13.71 8.22
N PRO A 9 -1.69 13.87 7.75
CA PRO A 9 -2.26 15.19 7.52
C PRO A 9 -2.59 15.91 8.82
N GLU A 10 -2.41 17.23 8.83
CA GLU A 10 -2.62 18.09 10.00
C GLU A 10 -4.00 17.90 10.70
N PRO A 11 -5.13 17.73 9.98
CA PRO A 11 -6.42 17.48 10.63
C PRO A 11 -6.43 16.28 11.57
N ILE A 12 -5.65 15.22 11.26
CA ILE A 12 -5.52 14.04 12.13
C ILE A 12 -4.74 14.41 13.39
N LEU A 13 -3.65 15.18 13.26
CA LEU A 13 -2.86 15.64 14.41
C LEU A 13 -3.68 16.54 15.35
N LYS A 14 -4.61 17.31 14.83
CA LYS A 14 -5.54 18.14 15.62
C LYS A 14 -6.51 17.36 16.50
N LEU A 15 -6.69 16.06 16.25
CA LEU A 15 -7.46 15.17 17.14
C LEU A 15 -6.74 14.89 18.46
N CYS A 16 -5.42 15.08 18.51
CA CYS A 16 -4.64 14.98 19.74
C CYS A 16 -4.82 16.28 20.57
N LYS A 17 -5.93 16.38 21.30
CA LYS A 17 -6.27 17.55 22.12
C LYS A 17 -5.41 17.69 23.37
N LYS A 18 -4.89 16.59 23.90
CA LYS A 18 -4.09 16.53 25.12
C LYS A 18 -2.82 15.74 24.86
N GLY A 19 -1.68 16.30 25.15
CA GLY A 19 -0.40 15.62 25.03
C GLY A 19 0.54 16.24 23.99
N LYS A 20 1.80 15.80 24.02
CA LYS A 20 2.85 16.29 23.12
C LYS A 20 2.82 15.51 21.81
N ILE A 21 3.09 16.21 20.73
CA ILE A 21 3.15 15.66 19.38
C ILE A 21 4.58 15.83 18.86
N TYR A 22 5.18 14.75 18.34
CA TYR A 22 6.54 14.71 17.85
C TYR A 22 6.58 14.19 16.42
N ASP A 23 7.27 14.94 15.56
CA ASP A 23 7.48 14.57 14.16
C ASP A 23 8.68 13.62 14.03
N ALA A 24 8.42 12.36 13.71
CA ALA A 24 9.45 11.34 13.55
C ALA A 24 10.30 11.51 12.28
N ALA A 25 9.88 12.33 11.31
CA ALA A 25 10.69 12.58 10.12
C ALA A 25 12.03 13.29 10.41
N LYS A 26 12.13 13.90 11.59
CA LYS A 26 13.33 14.64 12.05
C LYS A 26 14.18 13.82 13.02
N LEU A 27 13.80 12.59 13.31
CA LEU A 27 14.41 11.76 14.34
C LEU A 27 15.07 10.52 13.72
N VAL A 28 16.18 10.10 14.30
CA VAL A 28 16.76 8.79 14.01
C VAL A 28 16.04 7.69 14.81
N ARG A 29 16.26 6.44 14.42
CA ARG A 29 15.58 5.28 15.01
C ARG A 29 15.71 5.23 16.53
N GLU A 30 16.91 5.48 17.04
CA GLU A 30 17.23 5.47 18.46
C GLU A 30 16.46 6.55 19.24
N GLU A 31 16.34 7.73 18.66
CA GLU A 31 15.56 8.85 19.26
C GLU A 31 14.07 8.54 19.30
N ILE A 32 13.54 7.92 18.24
CA ILE A 32 12.13 7.47 18.19
C ILE A 32 11.89 6.46 19.32
N PHE A 33 12.77 5.44 19.43
CA PHE A 33 12.65 4.42 20.47
C PHE A 33 12.72 5.04 21.87
N ASP A 34 13.69 5.90 22.13
CA ASP A 34 13.84 6.60 23.39
C ASP A 34 12.61 7.42 23.76
N LEU A 35 12.01 8.08 22.79
CA LEU A 35 10.80 8.87 22.99
C LEU A 35 9.61 7.99 23.40
N LEU A 36 9.43 6.86 22.71
CA LEU A 36 8.38 5.88 23.01
C LEU A 36 8.60 5.29 24.42
N TYR A 37 9.79 4.77 24.68
CA TYR A 37 10.15 4.11 25.94
C TYR A 37 10.04 5.03 27.16
N LYS A 38 10.69 6.22 27.12
CA LYS A 38 10.70 7.18 28.23
C LYS A 38 9.29 7.68 28.61
N ASN A 39 8.38 7.73 27.67
CA ASN A 39 6.99 8.14 27.95
C ASN A 39 6.14 6.96 28.43
N ALA A 40 6.28 5.77 27.84
CA ALA A 40 5.60 4.56 28.30
C ALA A 40 5.97 4.19 29.73
N LYS A 41 7.26 4.27 30.10
CA LYS A 41 7.74 4.02 31.46
C LYS A 41 7.16 4.98 32.53
N LYS A 42 6.52 6.09 32.10
CA LYS A 42 5.84 7.04 32.97
C LYS A 42 4.32 6.83 32.97
N ASP A 43 3.86 5.63 32.63
CA ASP A 43 2.44 5.23 32.56
C ASP A 43 1.60 6.14 31.65
N LYS A 44 2.23 6.71 30.62
CA LYS A 44 1.51 7.51 29.63
C LYS A 44 1.03 6.65 28.48
N LEU A 45 -0.17 6.97 27.99
CA LEU A 45 -0.60 6.45 26.67
C LEU A 45 0.29 7.03 25.58
N VAL A 46 1.08 6.16 24.95
CA VAL A 46 1.99 6.51 23.86
C VAL A 46 1.43 5.97 22.56
N VAL A 47 1.22 6.86 21.59
CA VAL A 47 0.72 6.49 20.26
C VAL A 47 1.81 6.72 19.22
N ARG A 48 2.25 5.64 18.56
CA ARG A 48 3.07 5.71 17.36
C ARG A 48 2.13 5.73 16.15
N LEU A 49 1.91 6.92 15.59
CA LEU A 49 0.93 7.12 14.52
C LEU A 49 1.59 6.92 13.14
N HIS A 50 1.05 5.97 12.39
CA HIS A 50 1.44 5.65 11.02
C HIS A 50 0.37 6.11 10.02
N ASP A 51 0.75 6.20 8.75
CA ASP A 51 -0.17 6.30 7.63
C ASP A 51 -0.55 4.89 7.14
N GLY A 52 -1.75 4.76 6.61
CA GLY A 52 -2.26 3.48 6.11
C GLY A 52 -2.32 2.40 7.19
N ASP A 53 -1.65 1.28 6.96
CA ASP A 53 -1.52 0.18 7.92
C ASP A 53 -0.05 0.01 8.31
N PRO A 54 0.27 -0.03 9.60
CA PRO A 54 1.66 -0.11 10.07
C PRO A 54 2.36 -1.42 9.72
N ALA A 55 1.62 -2.49 9.41
CA ALA A 55 2.21 -3.78 9.06
C ALA A 55 2.85 -3.81 7.65
N ILE A 56 2.53 -2.81 6.78
CA ILE A 56 3.10 -2.72 5.44
C ILE A 56 4.10 -1.57 5.36
N TYR A 57 5.39 -1.89 5.31
CA TYR A 57 6.52 -0.94 5.26
C TYR A 57 6.59 0.06 6.42
N GLY A 58 5.90 -0.21 7.54
CA GLY A 58 5.85 0.68 8.70
C GLY A 58 7.05 0.56 9.66
N ALA A 59 7.96 -0.38 9.46
CA ALA A 59 9.13 -0.65 10.32
C ALA A 59 8.76 -0.81 11.81
N ILE A 60 7.58 -1.38 12.09
CA ILE A 60 7.08 -1.49 13.46
C ILE A 60 7.72 -2.64 14.23
N ARG A 61 8.15 -3.70 13.56
CA ARG A 61 8.68 -4.89 14.22
C ARG A 61 9.87 -4.57 15.13
N GLU A 62 10.83 -3.81 14.60
CA GLU A 62 12.00 -3.39 15.39
C GLU A 62 11.64 -2.51 16.61
N GLN A 63 10.60 -1.70 16.49
CA GLN A 63 10.11 -0.87 17.59
C GLN A 63 9.45 -1.72 18.68
N ILE A 64 8.58 -2.65 18.29
CA ILE A 64 7.91 -3.59 19.19
C ILE A 64 8.94 -4.44 19.93
N ASP A 65 9.87 -5.10 19.22
CA ASP A 65 10.90 -5.96 19.82
C ASP A 65 11.75 -5.22 20.86
N ASN A 66 12.10 -3.96 20.55
CA ASN A 66 12.89 -3.15 21.48
C ASN A 66 12.11 -2.69 22.72
N LEU A 67 10.81 -2.43 22.57
CA LEU A 67 9.94 -2.09 23.70
C LEU A 67 9.68 -3.31 24.59
N GLU A 68 9.38 -4.47 23.99
CA GLU A 68 9.17 -5.74 24.71
C GLU A 68 10.40 -6.15 25.52
N LYS A 69 11.62 -6.02 24.97
CA LYS A 69 12.88 -6.25 25.69
C LYS A 69 13.05 -5.34 26.93
N LYS A 70 12.33 -4.24 26.98
CA LYS A 70 12.31 -3.29 28.10
C LYS A 70 11.07 -3.43 28.99
N GLY A 71 10.27 -4.48 28.78
CA GLY A 71 9.06 -4.74 29.54
C GLY A 71 7.88 -3.81 29.22
N ILE A 72 7.88 -3.17 28.04
CA ILE A 72 6.78 -2.34 27.58
C ILE A 72 5.93 -3.13 26.59
N GLU A 73 4.70 -3.39 26.93
CA GLU A 73 3.72 -4.02 26.05
C GLU A 73 3.26 -3.04 24.95
N SER A 74 3.06 -3.56 23.75
CA SER A 74 2.63 -2.77 22.59
C SER A 74 1.46 -3.44 21.88
N THR A 75 0.46 -2.67 21.51
CA THR A 75 -0.69 -3.13 20.72
C THR A 75 -0.66 -2.47 19.34
N VAL A 76 -0.85 -3.25 18.29
CA VAL A 76 -0.98 -2.74 16.92
C VAL A 76 -2.46 -2.59 16.58
N VAL A 77 -2.85 -1.38 16.22
CA VAL A 77 -4.19 -1.09 15.71
C VAL A 77 -4.13 -1.12 14.17
N PRO A 78 -4.86 -2.01 13.50
CA PRO A 78 -4.86 -2.09 12.05
C PRO A 78 -5.47 -0.85 11.40
N GLY A 79 -5.02 -0.52 10.20
CA GLY A 79 -5.52 0.59 9.42
C GLY A 79 -5.90 0.19 7.99
N VAL A 80 -6.43 1.13 7.23
CA VAL A 80 -6.68 0.93 5.80
C VAL A 80 -5.42 1.29 5.03
N THR A 81 -4.76 0.28 4.48
CA THR A 81 -3.52 0.48 3.75
C THR A 81 -3.72 1.23 2.42
N SER A 82 -2.72 1.98 1.98
CA SER A 82 -2.80 2.90 0.85
C SER A 82 -3.23 2.22 -0.46
N PHE A 83 -2.89 0.95 -0.70
CA PHE A 83 -3.31 0.28 -1.93
C PHE A 83 -4.81 -0.03 -1.94
N LEU A 84 -5.41 -0.35 -0.80
CA LEU A 84 -6.87 -0.53 -0.70
C LEU A 84 -7.60 0.81 -0.82
N ALA A 85 -7.06 1.87 -0.23
CA ALA A 85 -7.57 3.23 -0.45
C ALA A 85 -7.47 3.64 -1.93
N SER A 86 -6.40 3.22 -2.62
CA SER A 86 -6.23 3.45 -4.06
C SER A 86 -7.22 2.65 -4.89
N ALA A 87 -7.49 1.40 -4.55
CA ALA A 87 -8.51 0.58 -5.22
C ALA A 87 -9.91 1.19 -5.07
N ALA A 88 -10.24 1.70 -3.87
CA ALA A 88 -11.49 2.41 -3.62
C ALA A 88 -11.61 3.69 -4.45
N ALA A 89 -10.52 4.47 -4.56
CA ALA A 89 -10.46 5.67 -5.40
C ALA A 89 -10.63 5.36 -6.90
N LEU A 90 -10.17 4.18 -7.34
CA LEU A 90 -10.32 3.70 -8.72
C LEU A 90 -11.70 3.06 -8.97
N GLY A 91 -12.50 2.80 -7.93
CA GLY A 91 -13.75 2.07 -8.05
C GLY A 91 -13.58 0.65 -8.57
N THR A 92 -12.44 -0.01 -8.26
CA THR A 92 -12.12 -1.34 -8.78
C THR A 92 -11.85 -2.35 -7.67
N GLN A 93 -11.99 -3.63 -8.02
CA GLN A 93 -11.56 -4.76 -7.22
C GLN A 93 -10.24 -5.29 -7.79
N LEU A 94 -9.25 -5.49 -6.91
CA LEU A 94 -7.90 -5.92 -7.33
C LEU A 94 -7.78 -7.43 -7.59
N THR A 95 -8.85 -8.18 -7.32
CA THR A 95 -8.95 -9.63 -7.52
C THR A 95 -10.24 -9.93 -8.25
N LEU A 96 -10.21 -10.04 -9.58
CA LEU A 96 -11.39 -10.30 -10.40
C LEU A 96 -11.40 -11.74 -10.93
N PRO A 97 -12.48 -12.51 -10.73
CA PRO A 97 -12.64 -13.82 -11.36
C PRO A 97 -12.48 -13.72 -12.89
N GLY A 98 -11.78 -14.68 -13.48
CA GLY A 98 -11.49 -14.68 -14.93
C GLY A 98 -10.40 -13.69 -15.38
N VAL A 99 -9.92 -12.79 -14.51
CA VAL A 99 -8.81 -11.86 -14.79
C VAL A 99 -7.59 -12.22 -13.98
N THR A 100 -7.61 -12.01 -12.68
CA THR A 100 -6.60 -12.45 -11.72
C THR A 100 -7.18 -12.46 -10.32
N GLN A 101 -6.80 -13.44 -9.51
CA GLN A 101 -7.19 -13.55 -8.11
C GLN A 101 -5.99 -13.41 -7.16
N THR A 102 -4.84 -13.00 -7.70
CA THR A 102 -3.59 -12.84 -6.94
C THR A 102 -3.14 -11.39 -6.97
N MET A 103 -2.73 -10.88 -5.83
CA MET A 103 -2.07 -9.60 -5.69
C MET A 103 -0.65 -9.80 -5.17
N ILE A 104 0.31 -9.09 -5.73
CA ILE A 104 1.69 -9.06 -5.27
C ILE A 104 2.00 -7.62 -4.84
N ILE A 105 2.21 -7.45 -3.54
CA ILE A 105 2.58 -6.17 -2.95
C ILE A 105 4.10 -6.15 -2.81
N THR A 106 4.73 -5.16 -3.42
CA THR A 106 6.19 -5.07 -3.44
C THR A 106 6.66 -3.61 -3.53
N ARG A 107 7.96 -3.44 -3.61
CA ARG A 107 8.63 -2.19 -3.98
C ARG A 107 9.68 -2.45 -5.05
N ALA A 108 9.96 -1.47 -5.88
CA ALA A 108 11.09 -1.56 -6.79
C ALA A 108 12.43 -1.42 -6.04
N GLU A 109 13.44 -2.15 -6.46
CA GLU A 109 14.80 -1.97 -5.97
C GLU A 109 15.33 -0.58 -6.31
N SER A 110 15.86 0.10 -5.29
CA SER A 110 16.45 1.43 -5.38
C SER A 110 17.76 1.47 -4.57
N ARG A 111 17.85 2.34 -3.58
CA ARG A 111 19.00 2.41 -2.66
C ARG A 111 19.13 1.16 -1.79
N THR A 112 18.03 0.49 -1.50
CA THR A 112 18.01 -0.77 -0.77
C THR A 112 17.65 -1.91 -1.72
N LYS A 113 18.43 -2.98 -1.67
CA LYS A 113 18.23 -4.16 -2.51
C LYS A 113 16.95 -4.90 -2.16
N VAL A 114 16.45 -5.67 -3.12
CA VAL A 114 15.44 -6.72 -2.92
C VAL A 114 16.08 -8.08 -3.24
N PRO A 115 15.59 -9.19 -2.66
CA PRO A 115 16.06 -10.52 -3.02
C PRO A 115 15.90 -10.76 -4.53
N LYS A 116 16.82 -11.52 -5.15
CA LYS A 116 16.77 -11.78 -6.60
C LYS A 116 15.42 -12.31 -7.07
N ARG A 117 14.82 -13.24 -6.29
CA ARG A 117 13.49 -13.81 -6.57
C ARG A 117 12.32 -12.82 -6.48
N GLU A 118 12.55 -11.64 -5.90
CA GLU A 118 11.57 -10.57 -5.72
C GLU A 118 11.80 -9.40 -6.68
N GLN A 119 12.68 -9.56 -7.66
CA GLN A 119 12.83 -8.58 -8.73
C GLN A 119 11.55 -8.51 -9.57
N ILE A 120 11.25 -7.34 -10.09
CA ILE A 120 9.99 -7.08 -10.79
C ILE A 120 9.78 -8.04 -11.96
N SER A 121 10.84 -8.35 -12.72
CA SER A 121 10.77 -9.31 -13.84
C SER A 121 10.41 -10.73 -13.39
N GLU A 122 10.83 -11.15 -12.19
CA GLU A 122 10.45 -12.44 -11.63
C GLU A 122 9.00 -12.45 -11.14
N LEU A 123 8.60 -11.42 -10.38
CA LEU A 123 7.23 -11.27 -9.88
C LEU A 123 6.22 -11.12 -11.04
N ALA A 124 6.61 -10.46 -12.11
CA ALA A 124 5.78 -10.24 -13.28
C ALA A 124 5.43 -11.53 -14.02
N LYS A 125 6.21 -12.60 -13.90
CA LYS A 125 5.90 -13.92 -14.50
C LYS A 125 4.56 -14.50 -14.01
N HIS A 126 4.11 -14.10 -12.83
CA HIS A 126 2.83 -14.55 -12.26
C HIS A 126 1.61 -13.90 -12.92
N GLN A 127 1.75 -12.85 -13.71
CA GLN A 127 0.65 -12.11 -14.36
C GLN A 127 -0.45 -11.68 -13.36
N ALA A 128 -0.08 -11.47 -12.11
CA ALA A 128 -0.94 -11.05 -11.01
C ALA A 128 -1.20 -9.53 -11.04
N THR A 129 -2.06 -9.01 -10.19
CA THR A 129 -2.10 -7.57 -9.94
C THR A 129 -0.84 -7.16 -9.16
N LEU A 130 0.06 -6.38 -9.77
CA LEU A 130 1.24 -5.87 -9.07
C LEU A 130 0.94 -4.52 -8.42
N ILE A 131 1.35 -4.37 -7.18
CA ILE A 131 1.14 -3.18 -6.36
C ILE A 131 2.48 -2.71 -5.82
N PHE A 132 2.90 -1.51 -6.22
CA PHE A 132 4.20 -0.96 -5.83
C PHE A 132 4.05 0.17 -4.82
N TYR A 133 4.69 -0.02 -3.67
CA TYR A 133 4.94 1.00 -2.66
C TYR A 133 6.28 1.70 -2.92
N LEU A 134 6.44 2.93 -2.45
CA LEU A 134 7.72 3.67 -2.41
C LEU A 134 8.45 3.75 -3.76
N SER A 135 7.76 3.59 -4.90
CA SER A 135 8.39 3.30 -6.18
C SER A 135 7.93 4.17 -7.35
N VAL A 136 7.06 5.15 -7.12
CA VAL A 136 6.49 5.98 -8.20
C VAL A 136 7.57 6.71 -9.02
N HIS A 137 8.70 7.08 -8.40
CA HIS A 137 9.84 7.70 -9.09
C HIS A 137 10.63 6.72 -9.97
N LEU A 138 10.30 5.42 -9.96
CA LEU A 138 10.96 4.36 -10.71
C LEU A 138 10.03 3.78 -11.81
N LEU A 139 9.00 4.49 -12.24
CA LEU A 139 8.00 3.99 -13.20
C LEU A 139 8.61 3.47 -14.50
N THR A 140 9.63 4.13 -15.04
CA THR A 140 10.34 3.65 -16.24
C THR A 140 10.98 2.28 -16.02
N LYS A 141 11.60 2.07 -14.85
CA LYS A 141 12.16 0.77 -14.45
C LYS A 141 11.05 -0.27 -14.28
N ILE A 142 9.99 0.08 -13.55
CA ILE A 142 8.83 -0.80 -13.31
C ILE A 142 8.24 -1.27 -14.66
N SER A 143 8.00 -0.34 -15.58
CA SER A 143 7.45 -0.66 -16.90
C SER A 143 8.36 -1.60 -17.69
N LYS A 144 9.66 -1.30 -17.74
CA LYS A 144 10.65 -2.12 -18.45
C LYS A 144 10.72 -3.54 -17.91
N GLU A 145 10.83 -3.68 -16.60
CA GLU A 145 10.98 -4.98 -15.94
C GLU A 145 9.67 -5.78 -15.93
N ALA A 146 8.51 -5.13 -15.80
CA ALA A 146 7.21 -5.81 -15.92
C ALA A 146 7.01 -6.38 -17.34
N ILE A 147 7.36 -5.62 -18.37
CA ILE A 147 7.30 -6.09 -19.76
C ILE A 147 8.29 -7.26 -19.97
N ALA A 148 9.51 -7.17 -19.44
CA ALA A 148 10.50 -8.25 -19.52
C ALA A 148 10.00 -9.53 -18.79
N GLY A 149 9.20 -9.41 -17.76
CA GLY A 149 8.55 -10.52 -17.06
C GLY A 149 7.25 -11.03 -17.69
N GLY A 150 6.86 -10.50 -18.87
CA GLY A 150 5.76 -11.03 -19.66
C GLY A 150 4.49 -10.18 -19.74
N TYR A 151 4.41 -9.05 -19.04
CA TYR A 151 3.28 -8.14 -19.22
C TYR A 151 3.29 -7.51 -20.61
N LYS A 152 2.10 -7.32 -21.17
CA LYS A 152 1.94 -6.62 -22.47
C LYS A 152 2.26 -5.12 -22.27
N LYS A 153 2.85 -4.49 -23.28
CA LYS A 153 3.07 -3.03 -23.29
C LYS A 153 1.79 -2.23 -23.04
N THR A 154 0.65 -2.77 -23.46
CA THR A 154 -0.69 -2.19 -23.29
C THR A 154 -1.35 -2.52 -21.96
N THR A 155 -0.69 -3.29 -21.06
CA THR A 155 -1.24 -3.59 -19.73
C THR A 155 -1.54 -2.29 -18.99
N PRO A 156 -2.77 -2.14 -18.44
CA PRO A 156 -3.18 -0.95 -17.71
C PRO A 156 -2.33 -0.70 -16.46
N VAL A 157 -2.05 0.57 -16.21
CA VAL A 157 -1.38 1.05 -15.00
C VAL A 157 -2.17 2.21 -14.42
N ALA A 158 -2.40 2.17 -13.12
CA ALA A 158 -2.94 3.29 -12.36
C ALA A 158 -1.91 3.79 -11.34
N VAL A 159 -1.75 5.10 -11.26
CA VAL A 159 -0.99 5.75 -10.20
C VAL A 159 -1.94 6.62 -9.40
N VAL A 160 -2.10 6.31 -8.12
CA VAL A 160 -2.97 7.06 -7.20
C VAL A 160 -2.09 7.82 -6.22
N TYR A 161 -2.06 9.13 -6.39
CA TYR A 161 -1.35 10.04 -5.53
C TYR A 161 -2.24 10.45 -4.37
N ARG A 162 -1.72 10.33 -3.14
CA ARG A 162 -2.39 10.76 -1.91
C ARG A 162 -3.84 10.28 -1.80
N ALA A 163 -4.07 8.97 -2.01
CA ALA A 163 -5.39 8.37 -1.86
C ALA A 163 -6.07 8.80 -0.54
N SER A 164 -7.37 9.06 -0.59
CA SER A 164 -8.20 9.57 0.51
C SER A 164 -7.94 11.00 0.99
N ARG A 165 -7.06 11.76 0.36
CA ARG A 165 -6.80 13.16 0.68
C ARG A 165 -7.54 14.12 -0.27
N LYS A 166 -7.73 15.36 0.15
CA LYS A 166 -8.39 16.40 -0.65
C LYS A 166 -7.69 16.69 -1.98
N ASP A 167 -6.37 16.50 -2.02
CA ASP A 167 -5.52 16.71 -3.19
C ASP A 167 -5.15 15.38 -3.89
N GLN A 168 -5.98 14.35 -3.72
CA GLN A 168 -5.86 13.09 -4.43
C GLN A 168 -5.86 13.31 -5.94
N LYS A 169 -4.94 12.62 -6.63
CA LYS A 169 -4.92 12.55 -8.10
C LYS A 169 -4.83 11.11 -8.57
N ILE A 170 -5.44 10.82 -9.70
CA ILE A 170 -5.39 9.53 -10.38
C ILE A 170 -4.83 9.74 -11.77
N VAL A 171 -3.75 9.02 -12.09
CA VAL A 171 -3.16 9.00 -13.43
C VAL A 171 -3.32 7.60 -14.01
N LEU A 172 -4.00 7.50 -15.14
CA LEU A 172 -4.22 6.25 -15.85
C LEU A 172 -3.40 6.19 -17.13
N GLY A 173 -2.84 5.03 -17.39
CA GLY A 173 -2.07 4.77 -18.59
C GLY A 173 -1.84 3.29 -18.81
N THR A 174 -0.79 2.99 -19.54
CA THR A 174 -0.28 1.65 -19.82
C THR A 174 1.19 1.59 -19.43
N LEU A 175 1.78 0.40 -19.45
CA LEU A 175 3.23 0.26 -19.24
C LEU A 175 4.07 1.06 -20.23
N THR A 176 3.50 1.47 -21.38
CA THR A 176 4.20 2.28 -22.37
C THR A 176 4.26 3.76 -22.00
N ASP A 177 3.19 4.34 -21.45
CA ASP A 177 3.03 5.80 -21.35
C ASP A 177 2.88 6.35 -19.93
N ILE A 178 2.70 5.48 -18.94
CA ILE A 178 2.43 5.92 -17.57
C ILE A 178 3.55 6.77 -16.97
N ALA A 179 4.81 6.46 -17.28
CA ALA A 179 5.95 7.20 -16.72
C ALA A 179 5.95 8.67 -17.14
N GLU A 180 5.67 8.95 -18.43
CA GLU A 180 5.59 10.32 -18.95
C GLU A 180 4.37 11.06 -18.40
N LYS A 181 3.21 10.40 -18.33
CA LYS A 181 1.99 10.97 -17.77
C LYS A 181 2.18 11.40 -16.31
N VAL A 182 2.79 10.54 -15.51
CA VAL A 182 3.04 10.84 -14.08
C VAL A 182 4.08 11.94 -13.90
N LYS A 183 5.10 11.98 -14.79
CA LYS A 183 6.09 13.06 -14.82
C LYS A 183 5.44 14.41 -15.13
N ALA A 184 4.51 14.46 -16.08
CA ALA A 184 3.75 15.68 -16.42
C ALA A 184 2.94 16.20 -15.22
N GLU A 185 2.39 15.32 -14.39
CA GLU A 185 1.70 15.66 -13.13
C GLU A 185 2.63 15.99 -11.97
N LYS A 186 3.94 15.93 -12.16
CA LYS A 186 4.99 16.20 -11.17
C LYS A 186 4.86 15.33 -9.90
N ILE A 187 4.37 14.11 -10.03
CA ILE A 187 4.22 13.15 -8.93
C ILE A 187 5.52 12.36 -8.78
N THR A 188 6.23 12.55 -7.68
CA THR A 188 7.52 11.90 -7.40
C THR A 188 7.52 11.04 -6.14
N MET A 189 6.50 11.19 -5.29
CA MET A 189 6.38 10.48 -4.00
C MET A 189 4.90 10.35 -3.58
N THR A 190 4.64 9.65 -2.50
CA THR A 190 3.32 9.54 -1.83
C THR A 190 2.23 9.02 -2.78
N ALA A 191 2.58 8.04 -3.61
CA ALA A 191 1.66 7.43 -4.56
C ALA A 191 1.83 5.92 -4.58
N ILE A 192 0.73 5.22 -4.84
CA ILE A 192 0.67 3.78 -5.11
C ILE A 192 0.61 3.59 -6.62
N VAL A 193 1.41 2.64 -7.12
CA VAL A 193 1.37 2.20 -8.52
C VAL A 193 0.70 0.82 -8.55
N ILE A 194 -0.31 0.67 -9.37
CA ILE A 194 -1.04 -0.59 -9.59
C ILE A 194 -0.90 -0.96 -11.05
N VAL A 195 -0.46 -2.17 -11.34
CA VAL A 195 -0.30 -2.71 -12.70
C VAL A 195 -1.15 -3.96 -12.86
N GLY A 196 -1.97 -4.02 -13.88
CA GLY A 196 -2.75 -5.22 -14.18
C GLY A 196 -4.09 -4.94 -14.86
N ASP A 197 -4.61 -5.97 -15.50
CA ASP A 197 -5.85 -5.89 -16.28
C ASP A 197 -7.11 -5.60 -15.42
N VAL A 198 -7.02 -5.78 -14.10
CA VAL A 198 -8.11 -5.43 -13.16
C VAL A 198 -8.46 -3.93 -13.16
N ILE A 199 -7.56 -3.06 -13.62
CA ILE A 199 -7.78 -1.61 -13.72
C ILE A 199 -8.79 -1.29 -14.83
N LYS A 200 -8.71 -2.00 -15.96
CA LYS A 200 -9.60 -1.85 -17.11
C LYS A 200 -9.86 -3.22 -17.73
N PRO A 201 -10.64 -4.09 -17.06
CA PRO A 201 -10.90 -5.43 -17.57
C PRO A 201 -11.74 -5.35 -18.85
N LYS A 202 -11.39 -6.18 -19.85
CA LYS A 202 -12.22 -6.34 -21.06
C LYS A 202 -13.48 -7.14 -20.78
N SER A 203 -13.34 -8.15 -19.92
CA SER A 203 -14.42 -9.00 -19.41
C SER A 203 -13.95 -9.59 -18.07
N TYR A 204 -14.88 -10.03 -17.26
CA TYR A 204 -14.62 -10.78 -16.02
C TYR A 204 -15.80 -11.72 -15.74
N GLU A 205 -15.56 -12.70 -14.90
CA GLU A 205 -16.57 -13.62 -14.44
C GLU A 205 -17.27 -13.09 -13.18
N TYR A 206 -18.57 -13.36 -13.05
CA TYR A 206 -19.29 -13.07 -11.81
C TYR A 206 -18.89 -14.05 -10.71
N SER A 207 -18.90 -13.57 -9.47
CA SER A 207 -18.65 -14.42 -8.31
C SER A 207 -19.70 -15.53 -8.23
N LYS A 208 -19.25 -16.79 -8.23
CA LYS A 208 -20.10 -17.96 -8.06
C LYS A 208 -20.83 -17.98 -6.72
N LEU A 209 -20.28 -17.35 -5.69
CA LEU A 209 -20.87 -17.30 -4.36
C LEU A 209 -22.30 -16.73 -4.38
N TYR A 210 -22.57 -15.75 -5.25
CA TYR A 210 -23.87 -15.12 -5.38
C TYR A 210 -24.72 -15.69 -6.50
N ASP A 211 -24.20 -16.65 -7.26
CA ASP A 211 -24.96 -17.33 -8.32
C ASP A 211 -26.13 -18.10 -7.73
N LYS A 212 -27.30 -18.03 -8.40
CA LYS A 212 -28.52 -18.71 -7.97
C LYS A 212 -28.39 -20.23 -7.94
N THR A 213 -27.51 -20.80 -8.76
CA THR A 213 -27.23 -22.24 -8.87
C THR A 213 -26.19 -22.75 -7.90
N PHE A 214 -25.58 -21.85 -7.09
CA PHE A 214 -24.51 -22.21 -6.16
C PHE A 214 -25.04 -22.35 -4.73
N SER A 215 -24.80 -23.53 -4.13
CA SER A 215 -25.10 -23.80 -2.72
C SER A 215 -23.91 -23.50 -1.83
N HIS A 216 -24.14 -22.92 -0.66
CA HIS A 216 -23.15 -22.73 0.39
C HIS A 216 -23.79 -22.85 1.78
N GLY A 217 -23.03 -22.77 2.85
CA GLY A 217 -23.50 -23.02 4.22
C GLY A 217 -24.74 -22.25 4.67
N PHE A 218 -25.05 -21.11 4.06
CA PHE A 218 -26.18 -20.25 4.40
C PHE A 218 -27.27 -20.20 3.32
N ARG A 219 -27.07 -20.84 2.17
CA ARG A 219 -28.03 -20.79 1.05
C ARG A 219 -27.96 -22.04 0.17
N LYS A 220 -29.10 -22.67 -0.03
CA LYS A 220 -29.27 -23.73 -1.05
C LYS A 220 -29.45 -23.11 -2.44
N ALA A 221 -28.93 -23.78 -3.47
CA ALA A 221 -29.14 -23.38 -4.86
C ALA A 221 -30.64 -23.36 -5.18
N LYS A 222 -31.05 -22.35 -5.92
CA LYS A 222 -32.39 -22.30 -6.50
C LYS A 222 -32.33 -23.00 -7.87
N VAL A 223 -32.46 -24.30 -7.88
CA VAL A 223 -32.59 -25.08 -9.11
C VAL A 223 -34.04 -24.93 -9.58
N LYS A 224 -34.21 -24.57 -10.85
CA LYS A 224 -35.52 -24.69 -11.49
C LYS A 224 -35.79 -26.14 -11.83
#